data_e227d07c4ca58009d9a0bd8d1bef418c
#
_entry.id   e227d07c4ca58009d9a0bd8d1bef418c
#
_cell.length_a   1.000
_cell.length_b   1.000
_cell.length_c   1.000
_cell.angle_alpha   90.00
_cell.angle_beta   90.00
_cell.angle_gamma   90.00
#
_symmetry.space_group_name_H-M   'P 1'
#
loop_
_entity.id
_entity.type
_entity.pdbx_description
1 polymer ?
#
loop_
_entity_poly.entity_id
_entity_poly.type
_entity_poly.pdbx_seq_one_letter_code
_entity_poly.pdbx_strand_id
1 'polypeptide(L)'
;MKAKKVNACDAAGAAEAKKPWYRDKAKMCLFVSVFVILFSAVFASCFLHDWGKIDIVSVKFPTENGQYVAADLYKPTSATEDNKAPCIVVVPGFQRTKETQTSMALEYARRGNVVICIDPYAQGDSSASYSGQAATTEGYGAFAVVDYVYDTDNMNYVDKTRIGVAGHSAGGNAAFKAALAFAKEAAETGVSKVHSIFVSGYVMSFNEEDCQTVMGFTNVGAGYALYDEGAFRNEGAGGEHNPADLRYAPETLALVNASLKYNGQETVDEAVIG
;
A
#
# COMPACT_ATOMS: atom_id res chain seq x y z
N MET A 1 -6.13 100.47 14.91
CA MET A 1 -6.29 99.01 15.20
C MET A 1 -6.79 98.30 13.96
N LYS A 2 -5.95 97.52 13.25
CA LYS A 2 -6.34 96.79 12.05
C LYS A 2 -6.60 95.35 12.44
N ALA A 3 -7.84 94.89 12.27
CA ALA A 3 -8.22 93.52 12.50
C ALA A 3 -7.68 92.63 11.34
N LYS A 4 -6.91 91.62 11.68
CA LYS A 4 -6.42 90.61 10.75
C LYS A 4 -7.56 89.63 10.50
N LYS A 5 -8.07 89.55 9.24
CA LYS A 5 -8.95 88.46 8.79
C LYS A 5 -8.11 87.17 8.71
N VAL A 6 -8.52 86.18 9.45
CA VAL A 6 -8.03 84.85 9.33
C VAL A 6 -8.85 84.19 8.25
N ASN A 7 -8.21 83.83 7.15
CA ASN A 7 -8.82 83.03 6.08
C ASN A 7 -8.95 81.56 6.54
N ALA A 8 -10.18 81.12 6.75
CA ALA A 8 -10.54 79.78 6.93
C ALA A 8 -10.82 79.15 5.51
N CYS A 9 -9.82 78.70 4.88
CA CYS A 9 -9.97 77.81 3.68
C CYS A 9 -8.67 77.04 3.52
N ASP A 10 -8.83 75.76 3.31
CA ASP A 10 -7.88 74.76 2.91
C ASP A 10 -7.57 73.68 3.98
N ALA A 11 -8.67 73.00 4.39
CA ALA A 11 -8.60 71.64 4.90
C ALA A 11 -9.52 70.74 4.08
N ALA A 12 -9.41 70.83 2.75
CA ALA A 12 -9.91 69.72 1.88
C ALA A 12 -8.83 68.65 1.90
N GLY A 13 -8.95 67.71 2.84
CA GLY A 13 -8.14 66.52 2.84
C GLY A 13 -8.25 65.82 1.49
N ALA A 14 -7.22 65.89 0.70
CA ALA A 14 -7.10 65.08 -0.49
C ALA A 14 -7.25 63.61 -0.05
N ALA A 15 -8.37 62.98 -0.36
CA ALA A 15 -8.55 61.56 -0.16
C ALA A 15 -7.43 60.83 -0.91
N GLU A 16 -6.47 60.29 -0.18
CA GLU A 16 -5.41 59.47 -0.79
C GLU A 16 -6.06 58.40 -1.67
N ALA A 17 -5.83 58.48 -2.97
CA ALA A 17 -6.34 57.53 -3.92
C ALA A 17 -5.85 56.14 -3.50
N LYS A 18 -6.74 55.29 -3.02
CA LYS A 18 -6.41 53.92 -2.57
C LYS A 18 -5.60 53.22 -3.67
N LYS A 19 -4.36 52.87 -3.35
CA LYS A 19 -3.51 52.14 -4.27
C LYS A 19 -4.24 50.88 -4.73
N PRO A 20 -4.24 50.57 -6.01
CA PRO A 20 -4.84 49.31 -6.50
C PRO A 20 -4.30 48.13 -5.73
N TRP A 21 -5.13 47.14 -5.39
CA TRP A 21 -4.78 46.00 -4.56
C TRP A 21 -3.52 45.25 -5.05
N TYR A 22 -3.27 45.20 -6.37
CA TYR A 22 -2.09 44.57 -6.98
C TYR A 22 -0.78 45.35 -6.79
N ARG A 23 -0.83 46.60 -6.29
CA ARG A 23 0.35 47.39 -5.89
C ARG A 23 0.66 47.26 -4.40
N ASP A 24 -0.21 46.65 -3.63
CA ASP A 24 0.01 46.31 -2.24
C ASP A 24 0.78 44.98 -2.17
N LYS A 25 2.06 45.06 -1.79
CA LYS A 25 2.95 43.91 -1.74
C LYS A 25 2.41 42.78 -0.84
N ALA A 26 1.79 43.13 0.30
CA ALA A 26 1.23 42.13 1.22
C ALA A 26 0.04 41.38 0.58
N LYS A 27 -0.86 42.09 -0.07
CA LYS A 27 -2.01 41.50 -0.77
C LYS A 27 -1.58 40.66 -1.96
N MET A 28 -0.58 41.13 -2.72
CA MET A 28 -0.02 40.37 -3.83
C MET A 28 0.66 39.08 -3.34
N CYS A 29 1.44 39.17 -2.26
CA CYS A 29 2.08 38.01 -1.67
C CYS A 29 1.04 36.99 -1.21
N LEU A 30 -0.01 37.42 -0.51
CA LEU A 30 -1.13 36.57 -0.09
C LEU A 30 -1.82 35.91 -1.29
N PHE A 31 -2.14 36.70 -2.32
CA PHE A 31 -2.81 36.17 -3.52
C PHE A 31 -1.95 35.11 -4.23
N VAL A 32 -0.65 35.40 -4.43
CA VAL A 32 0.28 34.44 -5.04
C VAL A 32 0.43 33.19 -4.19
N SER A 33 0.53 33.32 -2.87
CA SER A 33 0.61 32.16 -1.96
C SER A 33 -0.63 31.28 -2.05
N VAL A 34 -1.83 31.88 -2.00
CA VAL A 34 -3.09 31.13 -2.13
C VAL A 34 -3.18 30.47 -3.50
N PHE A 35 -2.82 31.18 -4.57
CA PHE A 35 -2.80 30.62 -5.91
C PHE A 35 -1.86 29.41 -6.02
N VAL A 36 -0.63 29.54 -5.49
CA VAL A 36 0.36 28.44 -5.50
C VAL A 36 -0.15 27.23 -4.71
N ILE A 37 -0.76 27.45 -3.54
CA ILE A 37 -1.35 26.37 -2.73
C ILE A 37 -2.45 25.64 -3.51
N LEU A 38 -3.41 26.38 -4.06
CA LEU A 38 -4.52 25.80 -4.81
C LEU A 38 -4.04 25.07 -6.09
N PHE A 39 -3.12 25.69 -6.83
CA PHE A 39 -2.53 25.07 -8.01
C PHE A 39 -1.79 23.77 -7.66
N SER A 40 -0.96 23.80 -6.60
CA SER A 40 -0.23 22.62 -6.16
C SER A 40 -1.15 21.51 -5.69
N ALA A 41 -2.25 21.83 -5.01
CA ALA A 41 -3.25 20.86 -4.57
C ALA A 41 -3.94 20.16 -5.75
N VAL A 42 -4.37 20.94 -6.76
CA VAL A 42 -4.97 20.38 -7.98
C VAL A 42 -3.96 19.52 -8.73
N PHE A 43 -2.73 20.01 -8.85
CA PHE A 43 -1.68 19.29 -9.56
C PHE A 43 -1.32 17.97 -8.87
N ALA A 44 -1.20 17.98 -7.54
CA ALA A 44 -0.99 16.77 -6.75
C ALA A 44 -2.14 15.76 -6.92
N SER A 45 -3.39 16.25 -6.92
CA SER A 45 -4.56 15.40 -7.19
C SER A 45 -4.51 14.78 -8.57
N CYS A 46 -4.14 15.54 -9.61
CA CYS A 46 -3.98 14.98 -10.96
C CYS A 46 -2.93 13.86 -11.01
N PHE A 47 -1.81 14.03 -10.30
CA PHE A 47 -0.78 13.00 -10.21
C PHE A 47 -1.25 11.74 -9.49
N LEU A 48 -1.94 11.90 -8.36
CA LEU A 48 -2.47 10.76 -7.58
C LEU A 48 -3.48 9.94 -8.38
N HIS A 49 -4.31 10.60 -9.18
CA HIS A 49 -5.32 9.93 -10.00
C HIS A 49 -4.80 9.57 -11.41
N ASP A 50 -3.50 9.65 -11.64
CA ASP A 50 -2.89 9.44 -12.98
C ASP A 50 -3.67 10.16 -14.08
N TRP A 51 -3.94 11.45 -13.89
CA TRP A 51 -4.70 12.30 -14.81
C TRP A 51 -6.11 11.76 -15.11
N GLY A 52 -6.78 11.19 -14.12
CA GLY A 52 -8.13 10.65 -14.21
C GLY A 52 -8.20 9.22 -14.75
N LYS A 53 -7.09 8.51 -14.82
CA LYS A 53 -7.06 7.09 -15.21
C LYS A 53 -7.25 6.13 -14.03
N ILE A 54 -7.15 6.63 -12.79
CA ILE A 54 -7.29 5.84 -11.57
C ILE A 54 -8.31 6.52 -10.67
N ASP A 55 -9.37 5.81 -10.34
CA ASP A 55 -10.31 6.19 -9.29
C ASP A 55 -9.80 5.67 -7.94
N ILE A 56 -9.77 6.54 -6.93
CA ILE A 56 -9.34 6.20 -5.57
C ILE A 56 -10.51 6.46 -4.64
N VAL A 57 -10.96 5.42 -3.93
CA VAL A 57 -12.12 5.48 -3.02
C VAL A 57 -11.79 4.75 -1.73
N SER A 58 -12.11 5.37 -0.60
CA SER A 58 -12.04 4.67 0.69
C SER A 58 -13.26 3.75 0.86
N VAL A 59 -13.01 2.50 1.20
CA VAL A 59 -14.00 1.43 1.31
C VAL A 59 -13.84 0.67 2.63
N LYS A 60 -14.88 -0.06 3.03
CA LYS A 60 -14.86 -0.95 4.18
C LYS A 60 -15.33 -2.32 3.76
N PHE A 61 -14.50 -3.32 4.00
CA PHE A 61 -14.83 -4.71 3.76
C PHE A 61 -15.40 -5.33 5.04
N PRO A 62 -16.65 -5.80 5.04
CA PRO A 62 -17.20 -6.48 6.20
C PRO A 62 -16.46 -7.79 6.44
N THR A 63 -16.22 -8.09 7.70
CA THR A 63 -15.63 -9.33 8.15
C THR A 63 -16.49 -9.98 9.21
N GLU A 64 -16.03 -11.03 9.88
CA GLU A 64 -16.81 -11.74 10.86
C GLU A 64 -17.18 -10.87 12.08
N ASN A 65 -18.27 -11.23 12.74
CA ASN A 65 -18.76 -10.61 13.98
C ASN A 65 -19.01 -9.09 13.90
N GLY A 66 -19.35 -8.57 12.72
CA GLY A 66 -19.59 -7.14 12.52
C GLY A 66 -18.34 -6.28 12.50
N GLN A 67 -17.17 -6.89 12.43
CA GLN A 67 -15.90 -6.22 12.21
C GLN A 67 -15.76 -5.81 10.75
N TYR A 68 -14.78 -4.97 10.45
CA TYR A 68 -14.46 -4.57 9.08
C TYR A 68 -12.99 -4.23 8.92
N VAL A 69 -12.51 -4.38 7.69
CA VAL A 69 -11.20 -3.87 7.23
C VAL A 69 -11.45 -2.63 6.39
N ALA A 70 -10.86 -1.51 6.80
CA ALA A 70 -10.85 -0.29 6.01
C ALA A 70 -9.72 -0.36 4.97
N ALA A 71 -9.95 0.20 3.79
CA ALA A 71 -8.98 0.22 2.72
C ALA A 71 -9.19 1.39 1.77
N ASP A 72 -8.17 1.73 1.01
CA ASP A 72 -8.31 2.54 -0.19
C ASP A 72 -8.27 1.61 -1.42
N LEU A 73 -9.32 1.70 -2.22
CA LEU A 73 -9.46 1.01 -3.48
C LEU A 73 -8.96 1.91 -4.61
N TYR A 74 -7.92 1.48 -5.30
CA TYR A 74 -7.37 2.09 -6.50
C TYR A 74 -7.88 1.30 -7.70
N LYS A 75 -8.82 1.87 -8.45
CA LYS A 75 -9.43 1.21 -9.60
C LYS A 75 -9.03 1.92 -10.88
N PRO A 76 -8.28 1.27 -11.79
CA PRO A 76 -8.08 1.81 -13.14
C PRO A 76 -9.42 1.97 -13.86
N THR A 77 -9.62 3.10 -14.54
CA THR A 77 -10.85 3.34 -15.31
C THR A 77 -11.03 2.34 -16.45
N SER A 78 -9.94 1.69 -16.89
CA SER A 78 -9.96 0.59 -17.85
C SER A 78 -10.50 -0.73 -17.31
N ALA A 79 -10.56 -0.90 -15.96
CA ALA A 79 -11.09 -2.11 -15.32
C ALA A 79 -12.62 -2.05 -15.32
N THR A 80 -13.23 -2.88 -16.16
CA THR A 80 -14.68 -2.96 -16.37
C THR A 80 -15.12 -4.43 -16.36
N GLU A 81 -16.42 -4.69 -16.39
CA GLU A 81 -16.96 -6.03 -16.47
C GLU A 81 -16.49 -6.77 -17.75
N ASP A 82 -16.39 -6.05 -18.86
CA ASP A 82 -15.94 -6.59 -20.15
C ASP A 82 -14.41 -6.68 -20.24
N ASN A 83 -13.69 -5.92 -19.42
CA ASN A 83 -12.22 -5.89 -19.38
C ASN A 83 -11.73 -6.01 -17.93
N LYS A 84 -11.81 -7.23 -17.40
CA LYS A 84 -11.46 -7.51 -16.02
C LYS A 84 -9.97 -7.37 -15.76
N ALA A 85 -9.63 -6.75 -14.65
CA ALA A 85 -8.25 -6.52 -14.22
C ALA A 85 -7.83 -7.47 -13.09
N PRO A 86 -6.52 -7.82 -12.98
CA PRO A 86 -6.00 -8.48 -11.79
C PRO A 86 -6.25 -7.63 -10.54
N CYS A 87 -6.34 -8.26 -9.38
CA CYS A 87 -6.48 -7.57 -8.11
C CYS A 87 -5.27 -7.83 -7.20
N ILE A 88 -4.78 -6.81 -6.53
CA ILE A 88 -3.67 -6.92 -5.57
C ILE A 88 -4.12 -6.32 -4.24
N VAL A 89 -4.14 -7.14 -3.20
CA VAL A 89 -4.33 -6.68 -1.81
C VAL A 89 -2.96 -6.29 -1.26
N VAL A 90 -2.81 -5.05 -0.82
CA VAL A 90 -1.55 -4.51 -0.28
C VAL A 90 -1.68 -4.36 1.23
N VAL A 91 -0.74 -4.98 1.95
CA VAL A 91 -0.72 -5.02 3.42
C VAL A 91 0.50 -4.26 3.94
N PRO A 92 0.33 -3.18 4.72
CA PRO A 92 1.44 -2.44 5.30
C PRO A 92 2.10 -3.21 6.46
N GLY A 93 3.25 -2.69 6.90
CA GLY A 93 4.01 -3.24 8.02
C GLY A 93 3.36 -2.98 9.39
N PHE A 94 4.01 -3.50 10.44
CA PHE A 94 3.56 -3.34 11.83
C PHE A 94 3.42 -1.87 12.23
N GLN A 95 2.31 -1.53 12.88
CA GLN A 95 1.96 -0.17 13.30
C GLN A 95 1.95 0.85 12.13
N ARG A 96 1.64 0.39 10.93
CA ARG A 96 1.50 1.22 9.73
C ARG A 96 0.09 1.13 9.18
N THR A 97 -0.32 2.16 8.49
CA THR A 97 -1.61 2.28 7.83
C THR A 97 -1.44 2.27 6.31
N LYS A 98 -2.55 2.17 5.59
CA LYS A 98 -2.61 2.14 4.12
C LYS A 98 -1.83 3.27 3.44
N GLU A 99 -1.77 4.45 4.07
CA GLU A 99 -1.07 5.62 3.51
C GLU A 99 0.43 5.36 3.31
N THR A 100 1.04 4.48 4.10
CA THR A 100 2.47 4.15 3.97
C THR A 100 2.78 3.33 2.72
N GLN A 101 1.77 2.73 2.10
CA GLN A 101 1.91 1.93 0.89
C GLN A 101 1.28 2.60 -0.35
N THR A 102 0.89 3.87 -0.25
CA THR A 102 0.27 4.63 -1.35
C THR A 102 1.10 4.59 -2.64
N SER A 103 2.43 4.72 -2.53
CA SER A 103 3.31 4.69 -3.70
C SER A 103 3.30 3.33 -4.41
N MET A 104 3.34 2.24 -3.65
CA MET A 104 3.26 0.87 -4.17
C MET A 104 1.88 0.62 -4.80
N ALA A 105 0.81 1.00 -4.10
CA ALA A 105 -0.55 0.85 -4.58
C ALA A 105 -0.78 1.61 -5.90
N LEU A 106 -0.32 2.85 -5.97
CA LEU A 106 -0.44 3.69 -7.17
C LEU A 106 0.34 3.09 -8.36
N GLU A 107 1.55 2.57 -8.14
CA GLU A 107 2.35 1.95 -9.19
C GLU A 107 1.72 0.65 -9.73
N TYR A 108 1.12 -0.15 -8.87
CA TYR A 108 0.36 -1.31 -9.31
C TYR A 108 -0.90 -0.90 -10.10
N ALA A 109 -1.62 0.12 -9.64
CA ALA A 109 -2.80 0.62 -10.34
C ALA A 109 -2.46 1.21 -11.72
N ARG A 110 -1.35 1.95 -11.83
CA ARG A 110 -0.83 2.46 -13.12
C ARG A 110 -0.50 1.35 -14.11
N ARG A 111 -0.18 0.17 -13.63
CA ARG A 111 0.05 -1.03 -14.46
C ARG A 111 -1.23 -1.80 -14.79
N GLY A 112 -2.39 -1.22 -14.48
CA GLY A 112 -3.70 -1.78 -14.83
C GLY A 112 -4.26 -2.77 -13.80
N ASN A 113 -3.70 -2.86 -12.60
CA ASN A 113 -4.26 -3.70 -11.55
C ASN A 113 -5.29 -2.93 -10.72
N VAL A 114 -6.35 -3.57 -10.31
CA VAL A 114 -7.17 -3.11 -9.18
C VAL A 114 -6.37 -3.33 -7.91
N VAL A 115 -6.23 -2.31 -7.07
CA VAL A 115 -5.43 -2.43 -5.84
C VAL A 115 -6.27 -2.08 -4.63
N ILE A 116 -6.20 -2.91 -3.61
CA ILE A 116 -6.86 -2.72 -2.33
C ILE A 116 -5.78 -2.58 -1.27
N CYS A 117 -5.49 -1.34 -0.87
CA CYS A 117 -4.50 -1.04 0.16
C CYS A 117 -5.20 -0.98 1.51
N ILE A 118 -4.99 -1.97 2.37
CA ILE A 118 -5.74 -2.12 3.62
C ILE A 118 -5.09 -1.39 4.80
N ASP A 119 -5.92 -0.99 5.75
CA ASP A 119 -5.47 -0.78 7.13
C ASP A 119 -5.53 -2.15 7.84
N PRO A 120 -4.42 -2.62 8.43
CA PRO A 120 -4.47 -3.85 9.22
C PRO A 120 -5.45 -3.74 10.39
N TYR A 121 -5.98 -4.85 10.87
CA TYR A 121 -6.83 -4.85 12.07
C TYR A 121 -6.19 -4.09 13.23
N ALA A 122 -6.99 -3.35 13.96
CA ALA A 122 -6.61 -2.47 15.07
C ALA A 122 -5.62 -1.36 14.71
N GLN A 123 -5.53 -1.01 13.41
CA GLN A 123 -4.70 0.09 12.89
C GLN A 123 -5.53 0.95 11.93
N GLY A 124 -5.17 2.23 11.81
CA GLY A 124 -5.88 3.17 10.96
C GLY A 124 -7.38 3.20 11.23
N ASP A 125 -8.18 3.04 10.19
CA ASP A 125 -9.64 3.07 10.23
C ASP A 125 -10.28 1.68 10.35
N SER A 126 -9.48 0.61 10.45
CA SER A 126 -9.98 -0.75 10.61
C SER A 126 -10.44 -1.05 12.03
N SER A 127 -11.44 -1.92 12.15
CA SER A 127 -11.89 -2.42 13.46
C SER A 127 -10.81 -3.32 14.11
N ALA A 128 -11.05 -3.68 15.38
CA ALA A 128 -10.19 -4.65 16.07
C ALA A 128 -10.30 -6.04 15.42
N SER A 129 -9.24 -6.85 15.57
CA SER A 129 -9.29 -8.27 15.22
C SER A 129 -10.34 -9.00 16.06
N TYR A 130 -11.10 -9.90 15.44
CA TYR A 130 -12.12 -10.68 16.15
C TYR A 130 -11.50 -11.80 17.00
N SER A 131 -10.36 -12.35 16.59
CA SER A 131 -9.65 -13.41 17.31
C SER A 131 -8.66 -12.89 18.36
N GLY A 132 -8.30 -11.61 18.31
CA GLY A 132 -7.19 -11.04 19.04
C GLY A 132 -5.81 -11.49 18.56
N GLN A 133 -5.74 -12.25 17.45
CA GLN A 133 -4.52 -12.81 16.86
C GLN A 133 -4.38 -12.41 15.36
N ALA A 134 -4.60 -11.15 15.09
CA ALA A 134 -4.65 -10.61 13.73
C ALA A 134 -3.50 -11.07 12.82
N ALA A 135 -2.29 -11.14 13.36
CA ALA A 135 -1.09 -11.48 12.58
C ALA A 135 -1.04 -12.95 12.14
N THR A 136 -1.55 -13.86 12.96
CA THR A 136 -1.35 -15.31 12.78
C THR A 136 -2.52 -16.00 12.12
N THR A 137 -3.74 -15.61 12.47
CA THR A 137 -4.96 -16.31 12.05
C THR A 137 -5.80 -15.56 11.03
N GLU A 138 -5.55 -14.26 10.83
CA GLU A 138 -6.38 -13.40 10.00
C GLU A 138 -5.56 -12.64 8.93
N GLY A 139 -4.23 -12.85 8.90
CA GLY A 139 -3.35 -12.13 7.96
C GLY A 139 -3.54 -10.62 8.02
N TYR A 140 -3.69 -10.06 9.23
CA TYR A 140 -4.00 -8.65 9.48
C TYR A 140 -5.28 -8.14 8.79
N GLY A 141 -6.19 -9.03 8.39
CA GLY A 141 -7.40 -8.72 7.63
C GLY A 141 -7.30 -9.04 6.14
N ALA A 142 -6.12 -9.42 5.65
CA ALA A 142 -5.94 -9.74 4.23
C ALA A 142 -6.78 -10.94 3.79
N PHE A 143 -6.96 -11.96 4.66
CA PHE A 143 -7.75 -13.15 4.33
C PHE A 143 -9.20 -12.76 4.03
N ALA A 144 -9.83 -12.00 4.93
CA ALA A 144 -11.21 -11.57 4.76
C ALA A 144 -11.41 -10.71 3.50
N VAL A 145 -10.41 -9.88 3.15
CA VAL A 145 -10.48 -9.06 1.93
C VAL A 145 -10.32 -9.92 0.68
N VAL A 146 -9.42 -10.90 0.67
CA VAL A 146 -9.27 -11.85 -0.45
C VAL A 146 -10.56 -12.64 -0.65
N ASP A 147 -11.13 -13.20 0.43
CA ASP A 147 -12.41 -13.92 0.39
C ASP A 147 -13.53 -13.03 -0.16
N TYR A 148 -13.65 -11.81 0.35
CA TYR A 148 -14.66 -10.87 -0.14
C TYR A 148 -14.50 -10.60 -1.64
N VAL A 149 -13.28 -10.30 -2.11
CA VAL A 149 -13.01 -10.04 -3.53
C VAL A 149 -13.34 -11.27 -4.39
N TYR A 150 -13.01 -12.46 -3.90
CA TYR A 150 -13.27 -13.70 -4.62
C TYR A 150 -14.76 -14.03 -4.71
N ASP A 151 -15.51 -13.86 -3.61
CA ASP A 151 -16.89 -14.31 -3.51
C ASP A 151 -17.92 -13.26 -3.98
N THR A 152 -17.58 -11.96 -3.94
CA THR A 152 -18.54 -10.89 -4.26
C THR A 152 -18.79 -10.74 -5.76
N ASP A 153 -20.04 -10.42 -6.12
CA ASP A 153 -20.40 -9.97 -7.47
C ASP A 153 -20.26 -8.45 -7.65
N ASN A 154 -20.09 -7.71 -6.56
CA ASN A 154 -19.96 -6.25 -6.60
C ASN A 154 -18.66 -5.77 -7.25
N MET A 155 -17.66 -6.63 -7.36
CA MET A 155 -16.38 -6.36 -8.00
C MET A 155 -16.24 -7.13 -9.33
N ASN A 156 -17.28 -7.06 -10.19
CA ASN A 156 -17.35 -7.75 -11.47
C ASN A 156 -16.24 -7.35 -12.48
N TYR A 157 -15.56 -6.24 -12.21
CA TYR A 157 -14.39 -5.75 -12.95
C TYR A 157 -13.06 -6.40 -12.54
N VAL A 158 -13.07 -7.27 -11.51
CA VAL A 158 -11.89 -8.05 -11.07
C VAL A 158 -11.86 -9.41 -11.74
N ASP A 159 -10.69 -9.79 -12.22
CA ASP A 159 -10.40 -11.15 -12.64
C ASP A 159 -10.05 -12.01 -11.42
N LYS A 160 -11.02 -12.80 -10.97
CA LYS A 160 -10.89 -13.66 -9.79
C LYS A 160 -9.84 -14.78 -9.93
N THR A 161 -9.35 -15.03 -11.14
CA THR A 161 -8.27 -15.99 -11.41
C THR A 161 -6.87 -15.32 -11.30
N ARG A 162 -6.81 -14.03 -10.97
CA ARG A 162 -5.57 -13.25 -10.87
C ARG A 162 -5.59 -12.34 -9.65
N ILE A 163 -5.85 -12.91 -8.48
CA ILE A 163 -5.75 -12.20 -7.20
C ILE A 163 -4.38 -12.45 -6.60
N GLY A 164 -3.72 -11.37 -6.17
CA GLY A 164 -2.43 -11.43 -5.49
C GLY A 164 -2.45 -10.67 -4.16
N VAL A 165 -1.47 -10.95 -3.32
CA VAL A 165 -1.25 -10.22 -2.06
C VAL A 165 0.19 -9.74 -2.01
N ALA A 166 0.39 -8.47 -1.70
CA ALA A 166 1.70 -7.88 -1.54
C ALA A 166 1.82 -7.22 -0.16
N GLY A 167 2.98 -7.30 0.46
CA GLY A 167 3.15 -6.68 1.75
C GLY A 167 4.60 -6.42 2.13
N HIS A 168 4.79 -5.46 3.03
CA HIS A 168 6.09 -5.09 3.55
C HIS A 168 6.21 -5.44 5.04
N SER A 169 7.35 -6.00 5.47
CA SER A 169 7.61 -6.35 6.86
C SER A 169 6.51 -7.28 7.43
N ALA A 170 5.81 -6.90 8.48
CA ALA A 170 4.66 -7.66 9.01
C ALA A 170 3.57 -7.91 7.95
N GLY A 171 3.37 -6.98 7.00
CA GLY A 171 2.51 -7.18 5.84
C GLY A 171 3.03 -8.24 4.87
N GLY A 172 4.35 -8.38 4.75
CA GLY A 172 4.98 -9.49 4.02
C GLY A 172 4.68 -10.84 4.66
N ASN A 173 4.75 -10.92 6.00
CA ASN A 173 4.27 -12.10 6.73
C ASN A 173 2.80 -12.40 6.42
N ALA A 174 1.95 -11.36 6.46
CA ALA A 174 0.53 -11.52 6.15
C ALA A 174 0.30 -12.07 4.72
N ALA A 175 1.06 -11.56 3.74
CA ALA A 175 0.99 -12.04 2.35
C ALA A 175 1.37 -13.52 2.24
N PHE A 176 2.45 -13.93 2.90
CA PHE A 176 2.87 -15.35 2.91
C PHE A 176 1.87 -16.24 3.64
N LYS A 177 1.36 -15.79 4.80
CA LYS A 177 0.35 -16.55 5.55
C LYS A 177 -0.97 -16.66 4.80
N ALA A 178 -1.38 -15.62 4.05
CA ALA A 178 -2.54 -15.68 3.17
C ALA A 178 -2.33 -16.74 2.08
N ALA A 179 -1.19 -16.69 1.37
CA ALA A 179 -0.88 -17.69 0.36
C ALA A 179 -0.89 -19.12 0.93
N LEU A 180 -0.32 -19.31 2.11
CA LEU A 180 -0.28 -20.63 2.76
C LEU A 180 -1.67 -21.12 3.15
N ALA A 181 -2.52 -20.25 3.71
CA ALA A 181 -3.88 -20.61 4.10
C ALA A 181 -4.70 -21.02 2.85
N PHE A 182 -4.67 -20.19 1.81
CA PHE A 182 -5.40 -20.47 0.58
C PHE A 182 -4.78 -21.62 -0.26
N ALA A 183 -3.48 -21.88 -0.14
CA ALA A 183 -2.87 -23.07 -0.74
C ALA A 183 -3.34 -24.36 -0.05
N LYS A 184 -3.46 -24.36 1.29
CA LYS A 184 -4.02 -25.49 2.04
C LYS A 184 -5.50 -25.73 1.68
N GLU A 185 -6.30 -24.69 1.58
CA GLU A 185 -7.69 -24.76 1.10
C GLU A 185 -7.74 -25.31 -0.34
N ALA A 186 -6.85 -24.82 -1.20
CA ALA A 186 -6.78 -25.25 -2.60
C ALA A 186 -6.37 -26.73 -2.75
N ALA A 187 -5.56 -27.26 -1.85
CA ALA A 187 -5.22 -28.68 -1.85
C ALA A 187 -6.45 -29.57 -1.60
N GLU A 188 -7.46 -29.08 -0.89
CA GLU A 188 -8.71 -29.79 -0.61
C GLU A 188 -9.78 -29.52 -1.69
N THR A 189 -9.86 -28.29 -2.18
CA THR A 189 -10.92 -27.83 -3.09
C THR A 189 -10.55 -27.87 -4.56
N GLY A 190 -9.25 -27.89 -4.87
CA GLY A 190 -8.71 -27.78 -6.23
C GLY A 190 -8.68 -26.36 -6.78
N VAL A 191 -9.09 -25.33 -5.98
CA VAL A 191 -9.21 -23.95 -6.43
C VAL A 191 -8.42 -23.02 -5.50
N SER A 192 -7.42 -22.31 -6.04
CA SER A 192 -6.69 -21.29 -5.30
C SER A 192 -7.35 -19.92 -5.44
N LYS A 193 -7.52 -19.21 -4.35
CA LYS A 193 -7.96 -17.80 -4.33
C LYS A 193 -6.80 -16.81 -4.48
N VAL A 194 -5.56 -17.22 -4.14
CA VAL A 194 -4.36 -16.38 -4.25
C VAL A 194 -3.40 -16.98 -5.25
N HIS A 195 -3.13 -16.26 -6.34
CA HIS A 195 -2.32 -16.73 -7.48
C HIS A 195 -0.90 -16.17 -7.47
N SER A 196 -0.66 -15.09 -6.74
CA SER A 196 0.68 -14.50 -6.60
C SER A 196 0.82 -13.77 -5.28
N ILE A 197 2.04 -13.80 -4.73
CA ILE A 197 2.42 -12.95 -3.60
C ILE A 197 3.72 -12.23 -3.87
N PHE A 198 3.86 -11.04 -3.26
CA PHE A 198 5.13 -10.35 -3.17
C PHE A 198 5.42 -9.98 -1.71
N VAL A 199 6.49 -10.57 -1.17
CA VAL A 199 6.94 -10.35 0.20
C VAL A 199 8.14 -9.41 0.19
N SER A 200 8.01 -8.26 0.82
CA SER A 200 9.06 -7.25 0.89
C SER A 200 9.58 -7.10 2.31
N GLY A 201 10.89 -7.25 2.50
CA GLY A 201 11.56 -7.04 3.79
C GLY A 201 11.10 -7.99 4.90
N TYR A 202 10.77 -9.25 4.55
CA TYR A 202 10.35 -10.25 5.53
C TYR A 202 10.56 -11.67 4.98
N VAL A 203 11.38 -12.47 5.65
CA VAL A 203 11.63 -13.88 5.31
C VAL A 203 11.58 -14.83 6.53
N MET A 204 11.40 -14.29 7.72
CA MET A 204 11.44 -15.02 9.02
C MET A 204 10.44 -16.18 9.15
N SER A 205 9.35 -16.19 8.39
CA SER A 205 8.37 -17.28 8.43
C SER A 205 8.66 -18.38 7.43
N PHE A 206 9.66 -18.23 6.59
CA PHE A 206 9.90 -19.19 5.53
C PHE A 206 10.51 -20.47 6.12
N ASN A 207 9.87 -21.56 5.84
CA ASN A 207 10.41 -22.92 5.97
C ASN A 207 10.10 -23.66 4.69
N GLU A 208 10.85 -24.72 4.41
CA GLU A 208 10.78 -25.39 3.11
C GLU A 208 9.41 -26.03 2.82
N GLU A 209 8.79 -26.65 3.82
CA GLU A 209 7.49 -27.32 3.68
C GLU A 209 6.38 -26.33 3.33
N ASP A 210 6.27 -25.22 4.07
CA ASP A 210 5.29 -24.17 3.80
C ASP A 210 5.55 -23.52 2.43
N CYS A 211 6.82 -23.27 2.08
CA CYS A 211 7.19 -22.71 0.78
C CYS A 211 6.79 -23.64 -0.38
N GLN A 212 7.03 -24.94 -0.27
CA GLN A 212 6.61 -25.93 -1.27
C GLN A 212 5.08 -25.98 -1.39
N THR A 213 4.36 -25.94 -0.27
CA THR A 213 2.90 -25.92 -0.26
C THR A 213 2.37 -24.68 -1.01
N VAL A 214 2.92 -23.51 -0.71
CA VAL A 214 2.52 -22.25 -1.37
C VAL A 214 2.83 -22.31 -2.86
N MET A 215 4.04 -22.73 -3.25
CA MET A 215 4.48 -22.77 -4.65
C MET A 215 3.68 -23.75 -5.52
N GLY A 216 3.01 -24.73 -4.92
CA GLY A 216 2.09 -25.61 -5.63
C GLY A 216 0.87 -24.87 -6.22
N PHE A 217 0.51 -23.70 -5.70
CA PHE A 217 -0.70 -22.97 -6.08
C PHE A 217 -0.47 -21.48 -6.36
N THR A 218 0.65 -20.91 -5.90
CA THR A 218 0.87 -19.47 -5.87
C THR A 218 2.27 -19.11 -6.33
N ASN A 219 2.39 -18.14 -7.24
CA ASN A 219 3.67 -17.57 -7.62
C ASN A 219 4.23 -16.70 -6.48
N VAL A 220 5.48 -16.90 -6.11
CA VAL A 220 6.11 -16.21 -5.00
C VAL A 220 7.22 -15.29 -5.50
N GLY A 221 7.12 -14.01 -5.13
CA GLY A 221 8.21 -13.04 -5.24
C GLY A 221 8.62 -12.59 -3.85
N ALA A 222 9.91 -12.55 -3.58
CA ALA A 222 10.46 -12.01 -2.35
C ALA A 222 11.56 -11.00 -2.66
N GLY A 223 11.60 -9.91 -1.88
CA GLY A 223 12.61 -8.88 -2.04
C GLY A 223 12.98 -8.26 -0.69
N TYR A 224 14.26 -8.05 -0.46
CA TYR A 224 14.78 -7.35 0.70
C TYR A 224 16.08 -6.61 0.35
N ALA A 225 16.41 -5.59 1.13
CA ALA A 225 17.67 -4.90 0.95
C ALA A 225 18.83 -5.77 1.44
N LEU A 226 19.94 -5.79 0.70
CA LEU A 226 21.13 -6.60 1.06
C LEU A 226 21.63 -6.34 2.47
N TYR A 227 21.45 -5.12 2.96
CA TYR A 227 21.87 -4.68 4.30
C TYR A 227 20.65 -4.33 5.18
N ASP A 228 19.58 -5.12 5.09
CA ASP A 228 18.40 -4.96 5.93
C ASP A 228 18.68 -5.43 7.35
N GLU A 229 18.97 -4.49 8.25
CA GLU A 229 19.25 -4.80 9.66
C GLU A 229 18.07 -5.45 10.37
N GLY A 230 16.84 -5.16 9.96
CA GLY A 230 15.63 -5.74 10.53
C GLY A 230 15.53 -7.23 10.23
N ALA A 231 15.71 -7.60 8.96
CA ALA A 231 15.75 -8.99 8.54
C ALA A 231 16.95 -9.71 9.15
N PHE A 232 18.15 -9.16 9.03
CA PHE A 232 19.37 -9.74 9.55
C PHE A 232 19.33 -10.09 11.05
N ARG A 233 18.70 -9.26 11.88
CA ARG A 233 18.58 -9.52 13.32
C ARG A 233 17.61 -10.64 13.67
N ASN A 234 16.67 -10.95 12.81
CA ASN A 234 15.58 -11.89 13.06
C ASN A 234 15.71 -13.19 12.26
N GLU A 235 16.67 -13.27 11.35
CA GLU A 235 16.97 -14.48 10.59
C GLU A 235 17.95 -15.40 11.31
N GLY A 236 18.00 -16.66 10.92
CA GLY A 236 18.90 -17.65 11.52
C GLY A 236 20.38 -17.32 11.36
N ALA A 237 20.77 -16.49 10.40
CA ALA A 237 22.14 -15.97 10.26
C ALA A 237 22.41 -14.73 11.12
N GLY A 238 21.40 -14.21 11.81
CA GLY A 238 21.51 -12.95 12.56
C GLY A 238 22.41 -13.00 13.78
N GLY A 239 23.02 -11.86 14.10
CA GLY A 239 23.72 -11.59 15.34
C GLY A 239 25.25 -11.78 15.31
N GLU A 240 25.78 -12.65 14.48
CA GLU A 240 27.23 -12.93 14.42
C GLU A 240 27.88 -12.51 13.08
N HIS A 241 27.09 -12.18 12.08
CA HIS A 241 27.54 -11.96 10.70
C HIS A 241 27.14 -10.60 10.15
N ASN A 242 27.65 -10.27 8.98
CA ASN A 242 27.32 -9.10 8.22
C ASN A 242 25.87 -9.22 7.68
N PRO A 243 25.04 -8.15 7.59
CA PRO A 243 23.73 -8.21 6.96
C PRO A 243 23.71 -8.83 5.56
N ALA A 244 24.79 -8.71 4.78
CA ALA A 244 24.93 -9.38 3.49
C ALA A 244 24.87 -10.93 3.57
N ASP A 245 25.02 -11.49 4.75
CA ASP A 245 24.97 -12.95 4.95
C ASP A 245 23.54 -13.51 5.00
N LEU A 246 22.50 -12.66 4.83
CA LEU A 246 21.13 -13.12 4.67
C LEU A 246 20.96 -14.17 3.55
N ARG A 247 21.82 -14.17 2.55
CA ARG A 247 21.87 -15.18 1.50
C ARG A 247 22.17 -16.60 2.00
N TYR A 248 22.76 -16.73 3.20
CA TYR A 248 23.02 -18.01 3.88
C TYR A 248 21.99 -18.33 4.96
N ALA A 249 21.06 -17.42 5.24
CA ALA A 249 20.06 -17.63 6.27
C ALA A 249 19.17 -18.83 5.95
N PRO A 250 18.86 -19.69 6.92
CA PRO A 250 18.01 -20.86 6.71
C PRO A 250 16.67 -20.53 6.08
N GLU A 251 16.08 -19.40 6.43
CA GLU A 251 14.79 -18.93 5.92
C GLU A 251 14.88 -18.51 4.44
N THR A 252 15.97 -17.83 4.06
CA THR A 252 16.24 -17.47 2.67
C THR A 252 16.49 -18.74 1.83
N LEU A 253 17.30 -19.65 2.34
CA LEU A 253 17.59 -20.92 1.68
C LEU A 253 16.35 -21.79 1.58
N ALA A 254 15.46 -21.77 2.58
CA ALA A 254 14.20 -22.51 2.54
C ALA A 254 13.35 -22.08 1.33
N LEU A 255 13.22 -20.77 1.09
CA LEU A 255 12.47 -20.24 -0.07
C LEU A 255 13.14 -20.64 -1.39
N VAL A 256 14.45 -20.42 -1.52
CA VAL A 256 15.20 -20.70 -2.75
C VAL A 256 15.20 -22.17 -3.06
N ASN A 257 15.51 -23.03 -2.07
CA ASN A 257 15.56 -24.47 -2.26
C ASN A 257 14.19 -25.11 -2.51
N ALA A 258 13.12 -24.55 -1.90
CA ALA A 258 11.77 -24.96 -2.25
C ALA A 258 11.47 -24.70 -3.74
N SER A 259 11.86 -23.53 -4.25
CA SER A 259 11.70 -23.18 -5.67
C SER A 259 12.52 -24.08 -6.59
N LEU A 260 13.79 -24.33 -6.24
CA LEU A 260 14.67 -25.21 -7.01
C LEU A 260 14.10 -26.64 -7.08
N LYS A 261 13.68 -27.19 -5.95
CA LYS A 261 13.05 -28.52 -5.89
C LYS A 261 11.75 -28.60 -6.69
N TYR A 262 10.91 -27.56 -6.60
CA TYR A 262 9.67 -27.48 -7.37
C TYR A 262 9.94 -27.56 -8.88
N ASN A 263 11.06 -26.97 -9.34
CA ASN A 263 11.50 -27.00 -10.73
C ASN A 263 12.42 -28.19 -11.09
N GLY A 264 12.61 -29.15 -10.20
CA GLY A 264 13.45 -30.33 -10.43
C GLY A 264 14.95 -30.02 -10.49
N GLN A 265 15.38 -28.94 -9.83
CA GLN A 265 16.77 -28.48 -9.79
C GLN A 265 17.45 -28.88 -8.45
N GLU A 266 18.78 -28.91 -8.46
CA GLU A 266 19.56 -29.16 -7.25
C GLU A 266 19.50 -27.96 -6.28
N THR A 267 19.53 -28.28 -4.98
CA THR A 267 19.55 -27.29 -3.91
C THR A 267 20.91 -26.59 -3.81
N VAL A 268 20.91 -25.42 -3.21
CA VAL A 268 22.11 -24.57 -3.03
C VAL A 268 22.31 -24.25 -1.55
N ASP A 269 23.57 -23.96 -1.19
CA ASP A 269 23.96 -23.53 0.17
C ASP A 269 24.12 -22.00 0.27
N GLU A 270 23.98 -21.31 -0.85
CA GLU A 270 24.05 -19.85 -0.94
C GLU A 270 23.00 -19.36 -1.94
N ALA A 271 22.13 -18.45 -1.51
CA ALA A 271 21.15 -17.81 -2.40
C ALA A 271 21.84 -16.78 -3.29
N VAL A 272 21.60 -16.87 -4.60
CA VAL A 272 21.99 -15.83 -5.53
C VAL A 272 20.98 -14.69 -5.41
N ILE A 273 21.45 -13.54 -4.99
CA ILE A 273 20.66 -12.32 -4.85
C ILE A 273 21.03 -11.41 -6.02
N GLY A 274 20.05 -11.17 -6.90
CA GLY A 274 20.19 -10.37 -8.12
C GLY A 274 19.42 -9.07 -8.06
#